data_994f856d9703518b020f56833d7e6b2d
#
_entry.id   994f856d9703518b020f56833d7e6b2d
#
_cell.length_a   1.000
_cell.length_b   1.000
_cell.length_c   1.000
_cell.angle_alpha   90.00
_cell.angle_beta   90.00
_cell.angle_gamma   90.00
#
_symmetry.space_group_name_H-M   'P 1'
#
loop_
_entity.id
_entity.type
_entity.pdbx_description
1 polymer ?
#
loop_
_entity_poly.entity_id
_entity_poly.type
_entity_poly.pdbx_seq_one_letter_code
_entity_poly.pdbx_strand_id
1 'polypeptide(L)'
;ENMKYFRSLLTVALALFFALVSCRCEDSAVGPQPQEQKEWLPRPAGFSQNYALEQMVVLSRHNIRSPLVSKTSILSRMTDSDYQWFSWEGEPSQLTPKGERLESKMGTFFREWLAEKDILGEYGRDPYAFRFYANAKQRCQKTARSFADALLPGKDPKVEMNIQFDAMDPVFHPQITKLSPEFEAQSQIEVQEILNDPEIKLAERFALIENVVNITGSPAYPDTVGFSQFPTSVSFNLNAEPSMAGGLKMACTFADALVLQYYEEPDEIKAGFGKTLSIDDWTNISLVKEWYGDVLFTAPSVCVNVAHPLLLTILSEIQNEKRVFSFLCGHDSNIGSVLASLEAEPYELDGAIEQRTPIGAKVVFEKFTDKDGVEYADIWLVYASVQQLRGETALSYNNPPMARQISLKGLKTNPDGMYLLSDVEERFVKAIDAY
;
A
#
# COMPACT_ATOMS: atom_id res chain seq x y z
N GLU A 1 -65.42 21.99 51.78
CA GLU A 1 -64.43 23.09 51.91
C GLU A 1 -63.20 22.93 51.01
N ASN A 2 -62.91 21.77 50.47
CA ASN A 2 -61.71 21.53 49.66
C ASN A 2 -61.86 21.75 48.14
N MET A 3 -62.97 22.27 47.68
CA MET A 3 -63.23 22.39 46.25
C MET A 3 -63.23 23.86 45.74
N LYS A 4 -63.03 24.83 46.61
CA LYS A 4 -62.90 26.25 46.24
C LYS A 4 -61.51 26.74 46.00
N TYR A 5 -60.46 26.05 46.53
CA TYR A 5 -59.06 26.42 46.35
C TYR A 5 -58.46 25.92 45.03
N PHE A 6 -59.07 24.95 44.40
CA PHE A 6 -58.54 24.38 43.13
C PHE A 6 -58.89 25.23 41.89
N ARG A 7 -59.91 26.10 41.99
CA ARG A 7 -60.27 26.98 40.85
C ARG A 7 -59.50 28.29 40.78
N SER A 8 -58.85 28.70 41.88
CA SER A 8 -58.10 29.95 41.94
C SER A 8 -56.64 29.80 41.45
N LEU A 9 -56.07 28.58 41.52
CA LEU A 9 -54.73 28.29 41.02
C LEU A 9 -54.66 28.07 39.50
N LEU A 10 -55.78 27.66 38.88
CA LEU A 10 -55.83 27.40 37.46
C LEU A 10 -55.94 28.68 36.61
N THR A 11 -56.46 29.75 37.20
CA THR A 11 -56.64 31.04 36.50
C THR A 11 -55.37 31.89 36.51
N VAL A 12 -54.49 31.71 37.50
CA VAL A 12 -53.20 32.43 37.56
C VAL A 12 -52.15 31.75 36.65
N ALA A 13 -52.24 30.43 36.47
CA ALA A 13 -51.33 29.70 35.59
C ALA A 13 -51.63 29.97 34.10
N LEU A 14 -52.88 30.27 33.72
CA LEU A 14 -53.26 30.57 32.35
C LEU A 14 -52.94 32.00 31.92
N ALA A 15 -52.87 32.95 32.86
CA ALA A 15 -52.48 34.34 32.61
C ALA A 15 -50.97 34.55 32.43
N LEU A 16 -50.15 33.67 33.00
CA LEU A 16 -48.69 33.71 32.85
C LEU A 16 -48.23 33.01 31.53
N PHE A 17 -49.07 32.19 30.91
CA PHE A 17 -48.76 31.52 29.66
C PHE A 17 -49.00 32.38 28.41
N PHE A 18 -49.81 33.42 28.52
CA PHE A 18 -50.12 34.32 27.40
C PHE A 18 -49.24 35.58 27.35
N ALA A 19 -48.41 35.83 28.33
CA ALA A 19 -47.49 36.98 28.34
C ALA A 19 -46.09 36.66 27.80
N LEU A 20 -45.78 35.39 27.42
CA LEU A 20 -44.49 34.95 26.93
C LEU A 20 -44.48 34.61 25.41
N VAL A 21 -45.54 34.87 24.68
CA VAL A 21 -45.64 34.56 23.23
C VAL A 21 -45.68 35.84 22.38
N SER A 22 -44.98 36.90 22.79
CA SER A 22 -44.89 38.11 21.96
C SER A 22 -43.48 38.68 21.87
N CYS A 23 -42.44 37.81 21.90
CA CYS A 23 -41.17 38.15 21.29
C CYS A 23 -41.10 37.46 19.93
N ARG A 24 -41.40 38.20 18.88
CA ARG A 24 -40.98 37.86 17.54
C ARG A 24 -39.43 37.91 17.51
N CYS A 25 -38.78 36.76 17.74
CA CYS A 25 -37.49 36.54 17.15
C CYS A 25 -37.78 36.27 15.67
N GLU A 26 -37.25 37.07 14.80
CA GLU A 26 -37.04 36.73 13.40
C GLU A 26 -36.02 35.59 13.43
N ASP A 27 -36.47 34.34 13.50
CA ASP A 27 -35.67 33.20 13.14
C ASP A 27 -35.39 33.33 11.63
N SER A 28 -34.27 33.96 11.32
CA SER A 28 -33.60 33.66 10.07
C SER A 28 -33.43 32.13 10.09
N ALA A 29 -34.18 31.44 9.26
CA ALA A 29 -33.95 30.03 8.97
C ALA A 29 -32.52 29.91 8.41
N VAL A 30 -31.55 29.71 9.28
CA VAL A 30 -30.26 29.18 8.89
C VAL A 30 -30.58 27.79 8.38
N GLY A 31 -30.64 27.65 7.06
CA GLY A 31 -30.71 26.33 6.42
C GLY A 31 -29.63 25.45 7.00
N PRO A 32 -29.80 24.12 7.00
CA PRO A 32 -28.78 23.23 7.50
C PRO A 32 -27.44 23.62 6.85
N GLN A 33 -26.50 24.07 7.66
CA GLN A 33 -25.15 24.33 7.20
C GLN A 33 -24.67 23.04 6.55
N PRO A 34 -24.08 23.07 5.36
CA PRO A 34 -23.47 21.89 4.78
C PRO A 34 -22.55 21.27 5.83
N GLN A 35 -22.80 20.03 6.23
CA GLN A 35 -21.86 19.33 7.09
C GLN A 35 -20.53 19.33 6.36
N GLU A 36 -19.50 19.90 6.97
CA GLU A 36 -18.16 19.88 6.45
C GLU A 36 -17.76 18.40 6.28
N GLN A 37 -17.50 17.97 5.05
CA GLN A 37 -17.10 16.60 4.77
C GLN A 37 -15.80 16.34 5.53
N LYS A 38 -15.78 15.30 6.35
CA LYS A 38 -14.60 14.94 7.14
C LYS A 38 -13.51 14.42 6.21
N GLU A 39 -12.42 15.17 6.09
CA GLU A 39 -11.24 14.73 5.36
C GLU A 39 -10.29 14.02 6.31
N TRP A 40 -9.81 12.82 5.95
CA TRP A 40 -8.80 12.11 6.71
C TRP A 40 -7.38 12.35 6.16
N LEU A 41 -7.26 12.70 4.89
CA LEU A 41 -5.99 13.15 4.29
C LEU A 41 -5.70 14.60 4.65
N PRO A 42 -4.43 15.02 4.79
CA PRO A 42 -4.05 16.39 5.09
C PRO A 42 -4.27 17.30 3.88
N ARG A 43 -5.49 17.79 3.70
CA ARG A 43 -5.90 18.67 2.60
C ARG A 43 -6.21 20.06 3.08
N PRO A 44 -6.10 21.11 2.20
CA PRO A 44 -6.50 22.47 2.54
C PRO A 44 -7.97 22.56 2.99
N ALA A 45 -8.26 23.53 3.85
CA ALA A 45 -9.65 23.81 4.25
C ALA A 45 -10.52 24.13 3.03
N GLY A 46 -11.72 23.57 2.99
CA GLY A 46 -12.65 23.76 1.87
C GLY A 46 -12.31 22.95 0.60
N PHE A 47 -11.38 22.03 0.68
CA PHE A 47 -10.98 21.19 -0.46
C PHE A 47 -12.20 20.51 -1.11
N SER A 48 -13.01 19.79 -0.33
CA SER A 48 -14.20 19.08 -0.81
C SER A 48 -15.31 20.00 -1.37
N GLN A 49 -15.24 21.29 -1.05
CA GLN A 49 -16.16 22.28 -1.64
C GLN A 49 -15.70 22.75 -3.03
N ASN A 50 -14.41 22.64 -3.33
CA ASN A 50 -13.82 23.09 -4.58
C ASN A 50 -13.63 21.97 -5.60
N TYR A 51 -13.50 20.73 -5.14
CA TYR A 51 -13.15 19.59 -5.97
C TYR A 51 -14.10 18.41 -5.72
N ALA A 52 -14.59 17.82 -6.79
CA ALA A 52 -15.37 16.59 -6.77
C ALA A 52 -14.45 15.41 -7.14
N LEU A 53 -14.45 14.34 -6.32
CA LEU A 53 -13.76 13.10 -6.67
C LEU A 53 -14.57 12.35 -7.72
N GLU A 54 -13.99 12.12 -8.89
CA GLU A 54 -14.63 11.44 -10.01
C GLU A 54 -14.22 9.97 -10.13
N GLN A 55 -12.95 9.68 -9.79
CA GLN A 55 -12.39 8.34 -9.96
C GLN A 55 -11.26 8.09 -8.97
N MET A 56 -11.11 6.81 -8.60
CA MET A 56 -9.98 6.32 -7.81
C MET A 56 -9.41 5.04 -8.45
N VAL A 57 -8.13 5.06 -8.81
CA VAL A 57 -7.38 3.88 -9.28
C VAL A 57 -6.37 3.50 -8.22
N VAL A 58 -6.40 2.25 -7.77
CA VAL A 58 -5.57 1.73 -6.67
C VAL A 58 -4.66 0.62 -7.17
N LEU A 59 -3.35 0.80 -7.02
CA LEU A 59 -2.36 -0.27 -7.17
C LEU A 59 -1.97 -0.79 -5.78
N SER A 60 -2.33 -2.02 -5.47
CA SER A 60 -2.13 -2.64 -4.16
C SER A 60 -1.04 -3.69 -4.19
N ARG A 61 -0.17 -3.70 -3.16
CA ARG A 61 0.61 -4.87 -2.78
C ARG A 61 -0.28 -5.84 -2.01
N HIS A 62 -0.10 -7.17 -2.19
CA HIS A 62 -0.77 -8.16 -1.33
C HIS A 62 -0.44 -7.95 0.15
N ASN A 63 -1.30 -8.43 1.04
CA ASN A 63 -1.11 -8.34 2.49
C ASN A 63 -0.19 -9.45 3.03
N ILE A 64 -0.09 -9.62 4.37
CA ILE A 64 0.84 -10.54 5.04
C ILE A 64 0.68 -11.97 4.49
N ARG A 65 1.79 -12.54 4.09
CA ARG A 65 1.94 -13.91 3.61
C ARG A 65 2.91 -14.70 4.48
N SER A 66 2.88 -16.02 4.39
CA SER A 66 3.96 -16.85 4.91
C SER A 66 5.24 -16.67 4.07
N PRO A 67 6.43 -16.78 4.67
CA PRO A 67 7.69 -16.75 3.92
C PRO A 67 7.87 -18.03 3.11
N LEU A 68 8.86 -18.01 2.20
CA LEU A 68 9.31 -19.19 1.48
C LEU A 68 10.20 -20.06 2.39
N VAL A 69 9.63 -20.63 3.44
CA VAL A 69 10.34 -21.49 4.38
C VAL A 69 10.23 -22.95 3.93
N SER A 70 11.36 -23.55 3.62
CA SER A 70 11.44 -25.00 3.35
C SER A 70 12.67 -25.58 4.05
N LYS A 71 12.68 -26.90 4.27
CA LYS A 71 13.83 -27.61 4.84
C LYS A 71 15.11 -27.47 3.99
N THR A 72 14.95 -27.11 2.73
CA THR A 72 16.05 -26.87 1.78
C THR A 72 16.33 -25.40 1.56
N SER A 73 15.61 -24.50 2.22
CA SER A 73 15.82 -23.07 2.09
C SER A 73 17.16 -22.65 2.73
N ILE A 74 17.66 -21.47 2.33
CA ILE A 74 18.86 -20.90 2.92
C ILE A 74 18.70 -20.67 4.43
N LEU A 75 17.47 -20.40 4.90
CA LEU A 75 17.14 -20.21 6.32
C LEU A 75 17.57 -21.41 7.17
N SER A 76 17.31 -22.62 6.70
CA SER A 76 17.68 -23.84 7.45
C SER A 76 19.11 -24.31 7.20
N ARG A 77 19.76 -23.82 6.15
CA ARG A 77 21.13 -24.25 5.79
C ARG A 77 22.22 -23.38 6.38
N MET A 78 21.93 -22.14 6.72
CA MET A 78 22.93 -21.16 7.19
C MET A 78 22.80 -20.81 8.68
N THR A 79 21.88 -21.39 9.41
CA THR A 79 21.79 -21.22 10.87
C THR A 79 22.32 -22.43 11.59
N ASP A 80 23.02 -22.25 12.71
CA ASP A 80 23.63 -23.32 13.51
C ASP A 80 22.67 -23.91 14.56
N SER A 81 21.47 -23.36 14.69
CA SER A 81 20.46 -23.79 15.65
C SER A 81 19.09 -23.87 15.02
N ASP A 82 18.24 -24.73 15.60
CA ASP A 82 16.84 -24.84 15.23
C ASP A 82 16.07 -23.62 15.78
N TYR A 83 16.07 -22.53 15.00
CA TYR A 83 15.23 -21.39 15.33
C TYR A 83 13.76 -21.76 15.28
N GLN A 84 13.01 -21.38 16.30
CA GLN A 84 11.57 -21.58 16.37
C GLN A 84 10.87 -20.44 15.64
N TRP A 85 10.79 -20.56 14.31
CA TRP A 85 10.01 -19.64 13.48
C TRP A 85 8.53 -19.69 13.84
N PHE A 86 7.83 -18.59 13.61
CA PHE A 86 6.37 -18.56 13.75
C PHE A 86 5.73 -19.69 12.94
N SER A 87 4.71 -20.31 13.49
CA SER A 87 3.99 -21.41 12.82
C SER A 87 2.91 -20.82 11.90
N TRP A 88 3.29 -20.48 10.67
CA TRP A 88 2.33 -20.01 9.68
C TRP A 88 1.36 -21.10 9.26
N GLU A 89 0.08 -20.71 9.13
CA GLU A 89 -0.95 -21.57 8.56
C GLU A 89 -0.87 -21.56 7.02
N GLY A 90 -1.12 -22.71 6.39
CA GLY A 90 -1.14 -22.89 4.93
C GLY A 90 0.23 -23.17 4.33
N GLU A 91 0.27 -23.15 3.00
CA GLU A 91 1.49 -23.39 2.22
C GLU A 91 2.40 -22.17 2.19
N PRO A 92 3.72 -22.34 1.93
CA PRO A 92 4.64 -21.22 1.76
C PRO A 92 4.15 -20.19 0.75
N SER A 93 4.41 -18.91 1.02
CA SER A 93 4.05 -17.78 0.15
C SER A 93 2.55 -17.47 0.01
N GLN A 94 1.69 -18.16 0.76
CA GLN A 94 0.25 -17.88 0.77
C GLN A 94 -0.09 -16.76 1.75
N LEU A 95 -1.15 -16.00 1.44
CA LEU A 95 -1.72 -15.00 2.33
C LEU A 95 -2.15 -15.66 3.63
N THR A 96 -1.77 -15.06 4.77
CA THR A 96 -2.14 -15.60 6.08
C THR A 96 -3.57 -15.19 6.47
N PRO A 97 -4.21 -15.92 7.41
CA PRO A 97 -5.50 -15.48 7.95
C PRO A 97 -5.47 -14.07 8.57
N LYS A 98 -4.35 -13.67 9.17
CA LYS A 98 -4.13 -12.32 9.65
C LYS A 98 -4.10 -11.31 8.49
N GLY A 99 -3.39 -11.63 7.42
CA GLY A 99 -3.35 -10.81 6.20
C GLY A 99 -4.76 -10.61 5.60
N GLU A 100 -5.60 -11.64 5.57
CA GLU A 100 -7.00 -11.56 5.12
C GLU A 100 -7.81 -10.59 6.00
N ARG A 101 -7.70 -10.68 7.33
CA ARG A 101 -8.41 -9.79 8.26
C ARG A 101 -7.95 -8.34 8.17
N LEU A 102 -6.65 -8.11 8.03
CA LEU A 102 -6.09 -6.77 7.84
C LEU A 102 -6.58 -6.14 6.56
N GLU A 103 -6.64 -6.91 5.48
CA GLU A 103 -7.13 -6.40 4.21
C GLU A 103 -8.63 -6.09 4.24
N SER A 104 -9.42 -6.90 4.93
CA SER A 104 -10.84 -6.61 5.18
C SER A 104 -11.03 -5.30 5.96
N LYS A 105 -10.16 -5.00 6.93
CA LYS A 105 -10.18 -3.71 7.65
C LYS A 105 -9.85 -2.54 6.72
N MET A 106 -8.89 -2.71 5.83
CA MET A 106 -8.55 -1.70 4.83
C MET A 106 -9.71 -1.48 3.85
N GLY A 107 -10.33 -2.55 3.36
CA GLY A 107 -11.54 -2.45 2.51
C GLY A 107 -12.70 -1.76 3.21
N THR A 108 -12.89 -2.01 4.52
CA THR A 108 -13.89 -1.31 5.34
C THR A 108 -13.58 0.19 5.43
N PHE A 109 -12.32 0.57 5.63
CA PHE A 109 -11.90 1.97 5.65
C PHE A 109 -12.14 2.65 4.29
N PHE A 110 -11.77 2.01 3.20
CA PHE A 110 -12.04 2.53 1.85
C PHE A 110 -13.55 2.68 1.59
N ARG A 111 -14.38 1.80 2.16
CA ARG A 111 -15.84 1.97 2.09
C ARG A 111 -16.30 3.26 2.79
N GLU A 112 -15.78 3.58 3.98
CA GLU A 112 -16.08 4.86 4.63
C GLU A 112 -15.61 6.03 3.76
N TRP A 113 -14.40 5.97 3.24
CA TRP A 113 -13.81 7.01 2.39
C TRP A 113 -14.62 7.27 1.12
N LEU A 114 -14.99 6.22 0.37
CA LEU A 114 -15.77 6.36 -0.86
C LEU A 114 -17.23 6.70 -0.60
N ALA A 115 -17.80 6.33 0.55
CA ALA A 115 -19.15 6.74 0.95
C ALA A 115 -19.23 8.25 1.19
N GLU A 116 -18.24 8.84 1.84
CA GLU A 116 -18.12 10.30 2.03
C GLU A 116 -18.00 11.06 0.70
N LYS A 117 -17.56 10.41 -0.37
CA LYS A 117 -17.39 10.98 -1.72
C LYS A 117 -18.54 10.60 -2.68
N ASP A 118 -19.58 9.93 -2.21
CA ASP A 118 -20.75 9.48 -2.98
C ASP A 118 -20.45 8.54 -4.18
N ILE A 119 -19.28 7.88 -4.16
CA ILE A 119 -18.85 6.98 -5.24
C ILE A 119 -19.53 5.60 -5.14
N LEU A 120 -19.77 5.07 -3.94
CA LEU A 120 -20.28 3.71 -3.76
C LEU A 120 -21.64 3.46 -4.40
N GLY A 121 -22.46 4.51 -4.54
CA GLY A 121 -23.78 4.45 -5.20
C GLY A 121 -23.68 3.98 -6.65
N GLU A 122 -22.59 4.26 -7.33
CA GLU A 122 -22.39 3.91 -8.74
C GLU A 122 -22.36 2.39 -8.97
N TYR A 123 -21.83 1.61 -8.02
CA TYR A 123 -21.84 0.13 -8.12
C TYR A 123 -23.25 -0.46 -8.24
N GLY A 124 -24.22 0.16 -7.57
CA GLY A 124 -25.63 -0.26 -7.66
C GLY A 124 -26.29 0.10 -8.99
N ARG A 125 -25.79 1.12 -9.69
CA ARG A 125 -26.26 1.58 -11.01
C ARG A 125 -25.59 0.79 -12.13
N ASP A 126 -24.28 0.65 -12.08
CA ASP A 126 -23.48 -0.09 -13.04
C ASP A 126 -22.30 -0.80 -12.33
N PRO A 127 -22.36 -2.12 -12.11
CA PRO A 127 -21.25 -2.87 -11.53
C PRO A 127 -19.94 -2.75 -12.34
N TYR A 128 -20.00 -2.43 -13.63
CA TYR A 128 -18.83 -2.19 -14.48
C TYR A 128 -18.06 -0.94 -14.06
N ALA A 129 -18.68 0.00 -13.36
CA ALA A 129 -18.03 1.19 -12.80
C ALA A 129 -16.91 0.82 -11.78
N PHE A 130 -16.95 -0.40 -11.24
CA PHE A 130 -15.93 -0.93 -10.33
C PHE A 130 -15.19 -2.10 -10.97
N ARG A 131 -13.87 -2.12 -10.80
CA ARG A 131 -13.01 -3.22 -11.25
C ARG A 131 -12.11 -3.69 -10.12
N PHE A 132 -12.07 -5.00 -9.91
CA PHE A 132 -11.09 -5.64 -9.04
C PHE A 132 -10.32 -6.64 -9.90
N TYR A 133 -9.03 -6.40 -10.09
CA TYR A 133 -8.17 -7.22 -10.90
C TYR A 133 -6.90 -7.55 -10.13
N ALA A 134 -6.57 -8.82 -10.01
CA ALA A 134 -5.41 -9.26 -9.24
C ALA A 134 -4.55 -10.26 -10.02
N ASN A 135 -3.25 -10.23 -9.74
CA ASN A 135 -2.36 -11.31 -10.15
C ASN A 135 -2.97 -12.65 -9.72
N ALA A 136 -2.82 -13.68 -10.55
CA ALA A 136 -3.41 -15.00 -10.28
C ALA A 136 -2.78 -15.76 -9.10
N LYS A 137 -1.72 -15.21 -8.46
CA LYS A 137 -1.14 -15.76 -7.23
C LYS A 137 -2.16 -15.74 -6.09
N GLN A 138 -2.24 -16.86 -5.34
CA GLN A 138 -3.19 -17.03 -4.24
C GLN A 138 -3.23 -15.79 -3.33
N ARG A 139 -2.07 -15.28 -2.88
CA ARG A 139 -1.97 -14.13 -1.98
C ARG A 139 -2.58 -12.84 -2.57
N CYS A 140 -2.44 -12.62 -3.88
CA CYS A 140 -3.01 -11.45 -4.55
C CYS A 140 -4.53 -11.60 -4.73
N GLN A 141 -4.99 -12.78 -5.16
CA GLN A 141 -6.42 -13.08 -5.31
C GLN A 141 -7.16 -12.97 -3.98
N LYS A 142 -6.62 -13.54 -2.90
CA LYS A 142 -7.22 -13.45 -1.58
C LYS A 142 -7.18 -12.02 -1.00
N THR A 143 -6.10 -11.28 -1.21
CA THR A 143 -6.03 -9.86 -0.82
C THR A 143 -7.13 -9.06 -1.51
N ALA A 144 -7.23 -9.17 -2.83
CA ALA A 144 -8.25 -8.44 -3.60
C ALA A 144 -9.67 -8.86 -3.20
N ARG A 145 -9.89 -10.15 -2.93
CA ARG A 145 -11.19 -10.67 -2.48
C ARG A 145 -11.57 -10.11 -1.12
N SER A 146 -10.68 -10.18 -0.12
CA SER A 146 -10.92 -9.66 1.23
C SER A 146 -11.21 -8.15 1.22
N PHE A 147 -10.49 -7.40 0.38
CA PHE A 147 -10.73 -5.96 0.19
C PHE A 147 -12.11 -5.71 -0.44
N ALA A 148 -12.40 -6.36 -1.57
CA ALA A 148 -13.62 -6.15 -2.34
C ALA A 148 -14.88 -6.51 -1.55
N ASP A 149 -14.87 -7.64 -0.84
CA ASP A 149 -16.00 -8.08 0.01
C ASP A 149 -16.26 -7.10 1.16
N ALA A 150 -15.21 -6.51 1.74
CA ALA A 150 -15.34 -5.51 2.80
C ALA A 150 -15.74 -4.13 2.27
N LEU A 151 -15.30 -3.77 1.06
CA LEU A 151 -15.71 -2.54 0.38
C LEU A 151 -17.19 -2.59 -0.01
N LEU A 152 -17.66 -3.71 -0.55
CA LEU A 152 -18.99 -3.91 -1.11
C LEU A 152 -19.70 -5.09 -0.42
N PRO A 153 -20.02 -5.00 0.89
CA PRO A 153 -20.56 -6.11 1.66
C PRO A 153 -21.89 -6.60 1.08
N GLY A 154 -21.99 -7.90 0.89
CA GLY A 154 -23.20 -8.57 0.38
C GLY A 154 -23.46 -8.38 -1.11
N LYS A 155 -22.51 -7.79 -1.87
CA LYS A 155 -22.63 -7.58 -3.31
C LYS A 155 -21.89 -8.62 -4.17
N ASP A 156 -21.07 -9.47 -3.54
CA ASP A 156 -20.23 -10.49 -4.21
C ASP A 156 -19.47 -9.95 -5.44
N PRO A 157 -18.64 -8.91 -5.28
CA PRO A 157 -17.92 -8.29 -6.39
C PRO A 157 -16.97 -9.30 -7.04
N LYS A 158 -16.91 -9.30 -8.38
CA LYS A 158 -16.02 -10.19 -9.11
C LYS A 158 -14.57 -9.68 -9.00
N VAL A 159 -13.65 -10.57 -8.59
CA VAL A 159 -12.21 -10.37 -8.73
C VAL A 159 -11.75 -11.06 -10.02
N GLU A 160 -11.22 -10.27 -10.95
CA GLU A 160 -10.72 -10.79 -12.24
C GLU A 160 -9.41 -11.54 -12.05
N MET A 161 -9.30 -12.65 -12.75
CA MET A 161 -8.10 -13.47 -12.89
C MET A 161 -8.00 -13.90 -14.36
N ASN A 162 -7.03 -13.35 -15.07
CA ASN A 162 -6.97 -13.49 -16.53
C ASN A 162 -6.14 -14.69 -17.02
N ILE A 163 -5.49 -15.40 -16.10
CA ILE A 163 -4.70 -16.60 -16.39
C ILE A 163 -4.98 -17.69 -15.36
N GLN A 164 -4.34 -18.84 -15.50
CA GLN A 164 -4.47 -19.95 -14.59
C GLN A 164 -4.11 -19.54 -13.13
N PHE A 165 -4.90 -20.04 -12.18
CA PHE A 165 -4.66 -19.81 -10.76
C PHE A 165 -3.24 -20.20 -10.35
N ASP A 166 -2.64 -19.36 -9.50
CA ASP A 166 -1.26 -19.45 -8.99
C ASP A 166 -0.15 -19.28 -10.05
N ALA A 167 -0.48 -18.94 -11.30
CA ALA A 167 0.50 -18.48 -12.27
C ALA A 167 0.83 -16.97 -12.07
N MET A 168 1.87 -16.46 -12.75
CA MET A 168 2.19 -15.04 -12.78
C MET A 168 1.51 -14.40 -14.00
N ASP A 169 0.53 -13.53 -13.73
CA ASP A 169 -0.15 -12.77 -14.78
C ASP A 169 0.83 -11.77 -15.43
N PRO A 170 0.94 -11.74 -16.77
CA PRO A 170 1.89 -10.86 -17.46
C PRO A 170 1.78 -9.36 -17.09
N VAL A 171 0.61 -8.89 -16.67
CA VAL A 171 0.42 -7.49 -16.23
C VAL A 171 1.19 -7.20 -14.95
N PHE A 172 1.26 -8.17 -14.04
CA PHE A 172 1.91 -8.04 -12.74
C PHE A 172 3.27 -8.74 -12.66
N HIS A 173 3.68 -9.46 -13.71
CA HIS A 173 4.97 -10.16 -13.73
C HIS A 173 6.09 -9.19 -14.11
N PRO A 174 7.00 -8.83 -13.18
CA PRO A 174 8.05 -7.85 -13.44
C PRO A 174 9.20 -8.48 -14.21
N GLN A 175 8.94 -8.92 -15.42
CA GLN A 175 9.89 -9.60 -16.30
C GLN A 175 10.48 -8.66 -17.36
N ILE A 176 11.72 -8.94 -17.78
CA ILE A 176 12.37 -8.27 -18.88
C ILE A 176 11.75 -8.77 -20.19
N THR A 177 11.06 -7.92 -20.90
CA THR A 177 10.35 -8.26 -22.15
C THR A 177 11.04 -7.71 -23.38
N LYS A 178 11.97 -6.75 -23.23
CA LYS A 178 12.93 -6.34 -24.26
C LYS A 178 14.35 -6.44 -23.71
N LEU A 179 15.20 -7.15 -24.39
CA LEU A 179 16.60 -7.35 -24.03
C LEU A 179 17.47 -7.09 -25.26
N SER A 180 18.39 -6.13 -25.15
CA SER A 180 19.44 -5.87 -26.14
C SER A 180 20.78 -5.72 -25.43
N PRO A 181 21.92 -5.82 -26.15
CA PRO A 181 23.23 -5.56 -25.55
C PRO A 181 23.33 -4.16 -24.94
N GLU A 182 22.71 -3.15 -25.56
CA GLU A 182 22.69 -1.76 -25.07
C GLU A 182 21.87 -1.65 -23.78
N PHE A 183 20.69 -2.26 -23.74
CA PHE A 183 19.88 -2.34 -22.52
C PHE A 183 20.66 -3.01 -21.38
N GLU A 184 21.27 -4.17 -21.63
CA GLU A 184 22.02 -4.91 -20.62
C GLU A 184 23.19 -4.08 -20.07
N ALA A 185 23.97 -3.46 -20.97
CA ALA A 185 25.09 -2.60 -20.56
C ALA A 185 24.65 -1.41 -19.73
N GLN A 186 23.59 -0.70 -20.14
CA GLN A 186 23.05 0.45 -19.40
C GLN A 186 22.46 0.03 -18.05
N SER A 187 21.67 -1.01 -18.03
CA SER A 187 21.07 -1.54 -16.80
C SER A 187 22.11 -2.00 -15.78
N GLN A 188 23.22 -2.58 -16.22
CA GLN A 188 24.32 -2.96 -15.32
C GLN A 188 24.98 -1.72 -14.67
N ILE A 189 25.16 -0.63 -15.42
CA ILE A 189 25.68 0.63 -14.87
C ILE A 189 24.73 1.16 -13.79
N GLU A 190 23.46 1.33 -14.13
CA GLU A 190 22.43 1.84 -13.23
C GLU A 190 22.29 1.01 -11.96
N VAL A 191 22.29 -0.32 -12.08
CA VAL A 191 22.25 -1.24 -10.94
C VAL A 191 23.48 -1.12 -10.06
N GLN A 192 24.68 -0.93 -10.65
CA GLN A 192 25.91 -0.72 -9.86
C GLN A 192 25.88 0.62 -9.10
N GLU A 193 25.30 1.67 -9.65
CA GLU A 193 25.09 2.94 -8.95
C GLU A 193 24.22 2.74 -7.72
N ILE A 194 23.11 2.00 -7.85
CA ILE A 194 22.24 1.65 -6.73
C ILE A 194 23.02 0.79 -5.71
N LEU A 195 23.69 -0.28 -6.12
CA LEU A 195 24.41 -1.19 -5.22
C LEU A 195 25.54 -0.51 -4.43
N ASN A 196 26.15 0.52 -4.99
CA ASN A 196 27.29 1.22 -4.39
C ASN A 196 26.88 2.46 -3.59
N ASP A 197 25.59 2.70 -3.36
CA ASP A 197 25.15 3.81 -2.53
C ASP A 197 25.64 3.63 -1.07
N PRO A 198 26.55 4.51 -0.58
CA PRO A 198 27.11 4.40 0.75
C PRO A 198 26.10 4.66 1.87
N GLU A 199 25.01 5.37 1.60
CA GLU A 199 23.96 5.67 2.58
C GLU A 199 23.21 4.40 3.02
N ILE A 200 23.28 3.34 2.22
CA ILE A 200 22.63 2.06 2.53
C ILE A 200 23.29 1.33 3.70
N LYS A 201 24.58 1.57 3.96
CA LYS A 201 25.31 0.92 5.06
C LYS A 201 25.09 -0.59 5.12
N LEU A 202 25.17 -1.25 3.96
CA LEU A 202 24.75 -2.63 3.78
C LEU A 202 25.47 -3.60 4.72
N ALA A 203 26.75 -3.38 4.98
CA ALA A 203 27.54 -4.21 5.89
C ALA A 203 27.03 -4.19 7.34
N GLU A 204 26.59 -3.02 7.83
CA GLU A 204 26.02 -2.88 9.18
C GLU A 204 24.68 -3.63 9.27
N ARG A 205 23.85 -3.54 8.25
CA ARG A 205 22.55 -4.24 8.19
C ARG A 205 22.71 -5.74 8.04
N PHE A 206 23.72 -6.19 7.30
CA PHE A 206 24.08 -7.61 7.26
C PHE A 206 24.47 -8.12 8.64
N ALA A 207 25.36 -7.40 9.33
CA ALA A 207 25.80 -7.76 10.68
C ALA A 207 24.63 -7.82 11.68
N LEU A 208 23.64 -6.94 11.55
CA LEU A 208 22.42 -6.97 12.37
C LEU A 208 21.65 -8.28 12.16
N ILE A 209 21.37 -8.66 10.91
CA ILE A 209 20.65 -9.91 10.60
C ILE A 209 21.45 -11.11 11.08
N GLU A 210 22.76 -11.14 10.81
CA GLU A 210 23.69 -12.21 11.24
C GLU A 210 23.69 -12.38 12.75
N ASN A 211 23.62 -11.27 13.50
CA ASN A 211 23.48 -11.31 14.95
C ASN A 211 22.13 -11.85 15.40
N VAL A 212 21.02 -11.52 14.72
CA VAL A 212 19.69 -12.01 15.10
C VAL A 212 19.57 -13.51 14.89
N VAL A 213 20.01 -14.02 13.75
CA VAL A 213 19.83 -15.44 13.35
C VAL A 213 21.07 -16.30 13.52
N ASN A 214 22.14 -15.74 14.08
CA ASN A 214 23.40 -16.46 14.37
C ASN A 214 23.87 -17.35 13.21
N ILE A 215 24.23 -16.71 12.10
CA ILE A 215 24.60 -17.39 10.86
C ILE A 215 25.95 -18.08 11.03
N THR A 216 26.00 -19.34 10.67
CA THR A 216 27.23 -20.14 10.63
C THR A 216 27.48 -20.72 9.24
N GLY A 217 28.70 -21.21 9.03
CA GLY A 217 29.01 -22.05 7.87
C GLY A 217 28.14 -23.31 7.87
N SER A 218 27.52 -23.60 6.76
CA SER A 218 26.77 -24.84 6.56
C SER A 218 27.57 -25.81 5.72
N PRO A 219 27.17 -27.09 5.61
CA PRO A 219 27.83 -28.03 4.71
C PRO A 219 27.92 -27.55 3.25
N ALA A 220 26.99 -26.68 2.84
CA ALA A 220 27.03 -26.06 1.51
C ALA A 220 27.97 -24.83 1.45
N TYR A 221 28.29 -24.22 2.60
CA TYR A 221 29.14 -23.02 2.71
C TYR A 221 30.06 -23.14 3.96
N PRO A 222 30.93 -24.14 4.02
CA PRO A 222 31.63 -24.51 5.25
C PRO A 222 32.57 -23.42 5.79
N ASP A 223 33.10 -22.56 4.91
CA ASP A 223 34.06 -21.50 5.24
C ASP A 223 33.39 -20.11 5.36
N THR A 224 32.06 -20.03 5.34
CA THR A 224 31.37 -18.77 5.25
C THR A 224 30.89 -18.29 6.61
N VAL A 225 31.28 -17.08 6.95
CA VAL A 225 31.01 -16.44 8.24
C VAL A 225 30.09 -15.21 8.09
N GLY A 226 29.54 -14.94 6.94
CA GLY A 226 28.63 -13.82 6.76
C GLY A 226 28.29 -13.47 5.30
N PHE A 227 27.25 -12.66 5.12
CA PHE A 227 26.75 -12.28 3.80
C PHE A 227 27.74 -11.47 2.97
N SER A 228 28.57 -10.64 3.61
CA SER A 228 29.56 -9.79 2.94
C SER A 228 30.63 -10.57 2.18
N GLN A 229 30.78 -11.87 2.46
CA GLN A 229 31.75 -12.74 1.78
C GLN A 229 31.25 -13.22 0.41
N PHE A 230 29.94 -13.02 0.09
CA PHE A 230 29.40 -13.43 -1.17
C PHE A 230 29.18 -12.18 -2.06
N PRO A 231 30.01 -11.99 -3.10
CA PRO A 231 29.82 -10.87 -4.02
C PRO A 231 28.41 -10.88 -4.62
N THR A 232 27.74 -9.72 -4.62
CA THR A 232 26.44 -9.56 -5.24
C THR A 232 26.61 -9.36 -6.74
N SER A 233 25.81 -10.07 -7.52
CA SER A 233 25.71 -9.92 -8.97
C SER A 233 24.26 -9.92 -9.42
N VAL A 234 23.96 -9.16 -10.46
CA VAL A 234 22.63 -9.06 -11.08
C VAL A 234 22.72 -9.52 -12.53
N SER A 235 21.72 -10.23 -13.01
CA SER A 235 21.63 -10.67 -14.38
C SER A 235 20.21 -10.47 -14.95
N PHE A 236 20.15 -10.22 -16.25
CA PHE A 236 18.92 -9.99 -17.00
C PHE A 236 18.77 -11.10 -18.06
N ASN A 237 17.58 -11.67 -18.14
CA ASN A 237 17.24 -12.65 -19.14
C ASN A 237 15.87 -12.30 -19.76
N LEU A 238 15.74 -12.50 -21.04
CA LEU A 238 14.49 -12.26 -21.75
C LEU A 238 13.37 -13.16 -21.21
N ASN A 239 12.19 -12.60 -20.96
CA ASN A 239 11.02 -13.26 -20.39
C ASN A 239 11.24 -13.83 -18.99
N ALA A 240 12.16 -13.25 -18.23
CA ALA A 240 12.40 -13.59 -16.83
C ALA A 240 12.50 -12.32 -15.97
N GLU A 241 12.22 -12.45 -14.67
CA GLU A 241 12.49 -11.39 -13.73
C GLU A 241 14.01 -11.13 -13.64
N PRO A 242 14.43 -9.86 -13.43
CA PRO A 242 15.80 -9.58 -13.04
C PRO A 242 16.21 -10.51 -11.89
N SER A 243 17.38 -11.07 -11.94
CA SER A 243 17.82 -12.03 -10.92
C SER A 243 19.11 -11.58 -10.24
N MET A 244 19.26 -11.94 -8.98
CA MET A 244 20.41 -11.61 -8.16
C MET A 244 21.00 -12.86 -7.54
N ALA A 245 22.32 -12.89 -7.43
CA ALA A 245 23.07 -13.86 -6.62
C ALA A 245 23.92 -13.13 -5.59
N GLY A 246 24.39 -13.85 -4.57
CA GLY A 246 25.31 -13.32 -3.57
C GLY A 246 24.65 -12.86 -2.27
N GLY A 247 25.40 -12.07 -1.50
CA GLY A 247 25.09 -11.77 -0.10
C GLY A 247 23.79 -11.00 0.08
N LEU A 248 23.48 -10.04 -0.77
CA LEU A 248 22.24 -9.28 -0.66
C LEU A 248 20.99 -10.16 -0.85
N LYS A 249 21.02 -11.10 -1.80
CA LYS A 249 19.93 -12.06 -1.96
C LYS A 249 19.75 -12.97 -0.75
N MET A 250 20.87 -13.44 -0.20
CA MET A 250 20.86 -14.28 0.98
C MET A 250 20.28 -13.54 2.18
N ALA A 251 20.78 -12.35 2.46
CA ALA A 251 20.31 -11.48 3.52
C ALA A 251 18.82 -11.09 3.34
N CYS A 252 18.39 -10.81 2.12
CA CYS A 252 16.99 -10.53 1.80
C CYS A 252 16.06 -11.69 2.20
N THR A 253 16.49 -12.95 1.99
CA THR A 253 15.70 -14.12 2.39
C THR A 253 15.45 -14.15 3.90
N PHE A 254 16.45 -13.83 4.70
CA PHE A 254 16.31 -13.72 6.16
C PHE A 254 15.49 -12.49 6.55
N ALA A 255 15.74 -11.34 5.95
CA ALA A 255 15.02 -10.11 6.22
C ALA A 255 13.52 -10.26 5.95
N ASP A 256 13.14 -10.87 4.82
CA ASP A 256 11.74 -11.13 4.49
C ASP A 256 11.07 -12.03 5.54
N ALA A 257 11.71 -13.13 5.92
CA ALA A 257 11.16 -14.03 6.91
C ALA A 257 11.05 -13.38 8.31
N LEU A 258 12.06 -12.61 8.73
CA LEU A 258 12.07 -11.89 10.01
C LEU A 258 10.98 -10.83 10.07
N VAL A 259 10.82 -10.02 9.03
CA VAL A 259 9.77 -8.99 8.94
C VAL A 259 8.38 -9.63 8.99
N LEU A 260 8.15 -10.71 8.23
CA LEU A 260 6.87 -11.42 8.25
C LEU A 260 6.59 -12.05 9.61
N GLN A 261 7.62 -12.61 10.26
CA GLN A 261 7.51 -13.12 11.63
C GLN A 261 7.17 -12.01 12.62
N TYR A 262 7.81 -10.85 12.52
CA TYR A 262 7.54 -9.70 13.38
C TYR A 262 6.09 -9.22 13.27
N TYR A 263 5.51 -9.26 12.08
CA TYR A 263 4.11 -8.91 11.90
C TYR A 263 3.14 -9.95 12.48
N GLU A 264 3.49 -11.23 12.48
CA GLU A 264 2.63 -12.32 12.94
C GLU A 264 2.77 -12.63 14.42
N GLU A 265 4.01 -12.69 14.95
CA GLU A 265 4.30 -13.06 16.34
C GLU A 265 4.01 -11.88 17.28
N PRO A 266 3.02 -12.00 18.19
CA PRO A 266 2.70 -10.92 19.12
C PRO A 266 3.83 -10.60 20.12
N ASP A 267 4.59 -11.62 20.52
CA ASP A 267 5.73 -11.49 21.43
C ASP A 267 6.97 -11.02 20.65
N GLU A 268 7.39 -9.77 20.87
CA GLU A 268 8.53 -9.17 20.18
C GLU A 268 9.86 -9.88 20.47
N ILE A 269 10.01 -10.43 21.68
CA ILE A 269 11.23 -11.18 22.05
C ILE A 269 11.29 -12.49 21.27
N LYS A 270 10.16 -13.17 21.11
CA LYS A 270 10.09 -14.38 20.27
C LYS A 270 10.31 -14.05 18.80
N ALA A 271 9.75 -12.94 18.31
CA ALA A 271 9.97 -12.49 16.93
C ALA A 271 11.45 -12.28 16.64
N GLY A 272 12.23 -11.79 17.61
CA GLY A 272 13.68 -11.59 17.57
C GLY A 272 14.52 -12.78 18.06
N PHE A 273 13.93 -13.98 18.21
CA PHE A 273 14.62 -15.18 18.72
C PHE A 273 15.33 -14.97 20.06
N GLY A 274 14.65 -14.33 21.00
CA GLY A 274 15.15 -14.03 22.34
C GLY A 274 15.92 -12.71 22.45
N LYS A 275 16.04 -11.93 21.38
CA LYS A 275 16.70 -10.62 21.37
C LYS A 275 15.67 -9.50 21.44
N THR A 276 16.02 -8.45 22.16
CA THR A 276 15.27 -7.19 22.16
C THR A 276 15.73 -6.34 20.99
N LEU A 277 14.87 -6.14 20.01
CA LEU A 277 15.12 -5.31 18.83
C LEU A 277 14.28 -4.04 18.92
N SER A 278 14.88 -2.90 18.64
CA SER A 278 14.19 -1.61 18.54
C SER A 278 13.41 -1.53 17.22
N ILE A 279 12.53 -0.55 17.08
CA ILE A 279 11.87 -0.22 15.80
C ILE A 279 12.90 0.11 14.73
N ASP A 280 13.99 0.79 15.09
CA ASP A 280 15.08 1.10 14.16
C ASP A 280 15.80 -0.16 13.69
N ASP A 281 15.99 -1.16 14.58
CA ASP A 281 16.56 -2.46 14.18
C ASP A 281 15.63 -3.17 13.18
N TRP A 282 14.33 -3.22 13.45
CA TRP A 282 13.36 -3.81 12.53
C TRP A 282 13.30 -3.07 11.18
N THR A 283 13.41 -1.74 11.20
CA THR A 283 13.51 -0.92 9.99
C THR A 283 14.79 -1.25 9.21
N ASN A 284 15.94 -1.35 9.89
CA ASN A 284 17.21 -1.70 9.25
C ASN A 284 17.20 -3.13 8.67
N ILE A 285 16.55 -4.08 9.33
CA ILE A 285 16.33 -5.42 8.77
C ILE A 285 15.47 -5.34 7.52
N SER A 286 14.36 -4.61 7.56
CA SER A 286 13.44 -4.44 6.42
C SER A 286 14.12 -3.78 5.23
N LEU A 287 14.95 -2.77 5.45
CA LEU A 287 15.69 -2.06 4.39
C LEU A 287 16.58 -2.98 3.54
N VAL A 288 17.06 -4.09 4.07
CA VAL A 288 17.81 -5.08 3.27
C VAL A 288 16.93 -5.71 2.19
N LYS A 289 15.70 -6.06 2.54
CA LYS A 289 14.72 -6.60 1.59
C LYS A 289 14.29 -5.55 0.56
N GLU A 290 14.03 -4.33 1.03
CA GLU A 290 13.63 -3.24 0.15
C GLU A 290 14.75 -2.86 -0.82
N TRP A 291 15.99 -2.82 -0.33
CA TRP A 291 17.17 -2.58 -1.18
C TRP A 291 17.38 -3.65 -2.24
N TYR A 292 17.14 -4.90 -1.89
CA TYR A 292 17.10 -5.99 -2.87
C TYR A 292 16.08 -5.70 -3.98
N GLY A 293 14.90 -5.21 -3.61
CA GLY A 293 13.86 -4.82 -4.56
C GLY A 293 14.24 -3.60 -5.41
N ASP A 294 14.83 -2.57 -4.79
CA ASP A 294 15.32 -1.37 -5.49
C ASP A 294 16.34 -1.74 -6.55
N VAL A 295 17.33 -2.56 -6.20
CA VAL A 295 18.38 -3.01 -7.14
C VAL A 295 17.80 -3.75 -8.34
N LEU A 296 16.78 -4.58 -8.13
CA LEU A 296 16.20 -5.41 -9.20
C LEU A 296 15.15 -4.69 -10.06
N PHE A 297 14.43 -3.69 -9.52
CA PHE A 297 13.21 -3.23 -10.14
C PHE A 297 13.10 -1.71 -10.32
N THR A 298 14.06 -0.90 -9.79
CA THR A 298 13.92 0.56 -9.82
C THR A 298 14.97 1.31 -10.64
N ALA A 299 16.01 0.61 -11.13
CA ALA A 299 16.94 1.20 -12.08
C ALA A 299 16.20 1.74 -13.32
N PRO A 300 16.54 2.93 -13.83
CA PRO A 300 15.74 3.65 -14.84
C PRO A 300 15.39 2.83 -16.07
N SER A 301 16.35 2.11 -16.67
CA SER A 301 16.10 1.25 -17.83
C SER A 301 15.28 0.01 -17.46
N VAL A 302 15.48 -0.53 -16.25
CA VAL A 302 14.82 -1.75 -15.78
C VAL A 302 13.37 -1.47 -15.41
N CYS A 303 13.09 -0.41 -14.63
CA CYS A 303 11.74 -0.13 -14.13
C CYS A 303 10.72 0.03 -15.27
N VAL A 304 11.05 0.76 -16.33
CA VAL A 304 10.15 0.95 -17.48
C VAL A 304 9.92 -0.35 -18.26
N ASN A 305 10.91 -1.24 -18.27
CA ASN A 305 10.79 -2.54 -18.94
C ASN A 305 9.85 -3.48 -18.15
N VAL A 306 10.12 -3.66 -16.85
CA VAL A 306 9.35 -4.61 -16.03
C VAL A 306 7.95 -4.11 -15.68
N ALA A 307 7.73 -2.79 -15.64
CA ALA A 307 6.42 -2.20 -15.33
C ALA A 307 5.56 -1.93 -16.57
N HIS A 308 6.09 -2.06 -17.78
CA HIS A 308 5.40 -1.62 -19.01
C HIS A 308 3.95 -2.11 -19.14
N PRO A 309 3.61 -3.41 -18.97
CA PRO A 309 2.23 -3.87 -19.08
C PRO A 309 1.32 -3.27 -17.98
N LEU A 310 1.86 -3.05 -16.80
CA LEU A 310 1.12 -2.48 -15.67
C LEU A 310 0.91 -0.96 -15.84
N LEU A 311 1.90 -0.23 -16.35
CA LEU A 311 1.78 1.19 -16.70
C LEU A 311 0.66 1.41 -17.73
N LEU A 312 0.62 0.60 -18.79
CA LEU A 312 -0.46 0.62 -19.78
C LEU A 312 -1.83 0.35 -19.12
N THR A 313 -1.89 -0.62 -18.22
CA THR A 313 -3.14 -0.98 -17.53
C THR A 313 -3.62 0.16 -16.63
N ILE A 314 -2.74 0.75 -15.82
CA ILE A 314 -3.10 1.87 -14.92
C ILE A 314 -3.56 3.07 -15.75
N LEU A 315 -2.82 3.47 -16.79
CA LEU A 315 -3.21 4.58 -17.65
C LEU A 315 -4.57 4.33 -18.32
N SER A 316 -4.81 3.12 -18.81
CA SER A 316 -6.10 2.74 -19.38
C SER A 316 -7.25 2.84 -18.36
N GLU A 317 -7.03 2.52 -17.09
CA GLU A 317 -8.04 2.70 -16.04
C GLU A 317 -8.29 4.19 -15.74
N ILE A 318 -7.23 5.01 -15.65
CA ILE A 318 -7.33 6.46 -15.42
C ILE A 318 -8.13 7.14 -16.54
N GLN A 319 -7.94 6.72 -17.79
CA GLN A 319 -8.60 7.26 -18.97
C GLN A 319 -10.00 6.70 -19.23
N ASN A 320 -10.43 5.71 -18.45
CA ASN A 320 -11.74 5.08 -18.64
C ASN A 320 -12.84 5.87 -17.90
N GLU A 321 -13.53 6.76 -18.60
CA GLU A 321 -14.60 7.61 -18.06
C GLU A 321 -15.78 6.85 -17.44
N LYS A 322 -15.95 5.55 -17.76
CA LYS A 322 -17.00 4.71 -17.17
C LYS A 322 -16.56 4.05 -15.87
N ARG A 323 -15.29 4.16 -15.53
CA ARG A 323 -14.71 3.55 -14.35
C ARG A 323 -14.58 4.57 -13.24
N VAL A 324 -15.24 4.35 -12.12
CA VAL A 324 -15.13 5.23 -10.93
C VAL A 324 -14.16 4.65 -9.90
N PHE A 325 -13.97 3.33 -9.88
CA PHE A 325 -13.06 2.67 -8.96
C PHE A 325 -12.37 1.46 -9.60
N SER A 326 -11.05 1.40 -9.48
CA SER A 326 -10.25 0.25 -9.90
C SER A 326 -9.29 -0.17 -8.80
N PHE A 327 -9.24 -1.47 -8.52
CA PHE A 327 -8.31 -2.08 -7.57
C PHE A 327 -7.46 -3.13 -8.29
N LEU A 328 -6.17 -2.83 -8.45
CA LEU A 328 -5.18 -3.66 -9.12
C LEU A 328 -4.25 -4.24 -8.06
N CYS A 329 -4.26 -5.57 -7.85
CA CYS A 329 -3.49 -6.19 -6.77
C CYS A 329 -2.32 -7.04 -7.29
N GLY A 330 -1.12 -6.62 -6.92
CA GLY A 330 0.13 -7.29 -7.26
C GLY A 330 1.10 -7.39 -6.07
N HIS A 331 2.34 -7.00 -6.30
CA HIS A 331 3.49 -7.20 -5.43
C HIS A 331 4.19 -5.87 -5.09
N ASP A 332 5.15 -5.92 -4.17
CA ASP A 332 6.07 -4.81 -3.86
C ASP A 332 6.86 -4.35 -5.10
N SER A 333 7.35 -5.28 -5.91
CA SER A 333 8.03 -5.00 -7.17
C SER A 333 7.16 -4.16 -8.14
N ASN A 334 5.85 -4.38 -8.16
CA ASN A 334 4.92 -3.61 -8.99
C ASN A 334 4.81 -2.15 -8.52
N ILE A 335 4.65 -1.92 -7.22
CA ILE A 335 4.62 -0.56 -6.68
C ILE A 335 5.97 0.12 -6.92
N GLY A 336 7.08 -0.56 -6.57
CA GLY A 336 8.42 0.00 -6.72
C GLY A 336 8.74 0.39 -8.15
N SER A 337 8.52 -0.51 -9.12
CA SER A 337 8.80 -0.24 -10.53
C SER A 337 7.89 0.81 -11.15
N VAL A 338 6.59 0.84 -10.80
CA VAL A 338 5.65 1.87 -11.28
C VAL A 338 6.06 3.25 -10.75
N LEU A 339 6.31 3.41 -9.44
CA LEU A 339 6.72 4.69 -8.86
C LEU A 339 8.07 5.16 -9.42
N ALA A 340 9.04 4.25 -9.60
CA ALA A 340 10.32 4.58 -10.23
C ALA A 340 10.14 5.04 -11.69
N SER A 341 9.29 4.33 -12.48
CA SER A 341 8.98 4.70 -13.86
C SER A 341 8.31 6.07 -13.99
N LEU A 342 7.49 6.44 -12.99
CA LEU A 342 6.85 7.76 -12.92
C LEU A 342 7.78 8.84 -12.36
N GLU A 343 9.03 8.50 -12.04
CA GLU A 343 10.02 9.41 -11.43
C GLU A 343 9.52 10.01 -10.11
N ALA A 344 8.97 9.15 -9.21
CA ALA A 344 8.58 9.58 -7.88
C ALA A 344 9.78 10.08 -7.08
N GLU A 345 9.61 11.21 -6.37
CA GLU A 345 10.63 11.72 -5.46
C GLU A 345 10.79 10.79 -4.25
N PRO A 346 11.97 10.72 -3.62
CA PRO A 346 12.17 9.98 -2.39
C PRO A 346 11.18 10.38 -1.29
N TYR A 347 10.73 9.42 -0.51
CA TYR A 347 9.79 9.65 0.59
C TYR A 347 10.16 8.80 1.81
N GLU A 348 9.67 9.24 2.98
CA GLU A 348 9.75 8.52 4.24
C GLU A 348 8.34 8.17 4.72
N LEU A 349 8.19 7.02 5.38
CA LEU A 349 6.91 6.47 5.80
C LEU A 349 6.83 6.38 7.32
N ASP A 350 6.12 7.32 7.93
CA ASP A 350 5.92 7.36 9.38
C ASP A 350 5.23 6.09 9.89
N GLY A 351 5.71 5.54 11.00
CA GLY A 351 5.10 4.39 11.65
C GLY A 351 5.22 3.06 10.88
N ALA A 352 6.01 3.00 9.81
CA ALA A 352 6.30 1.78 9.07
C ALA A 352 7.75 1.33 9.31
N ILE A 353 7.99 0.02 9.32
CA ILE A 353 9.34 -0.55 9.25
C ILE A 353 9.78 -0.80 7.81
N GLU A 354 8.85 -1.01 6.90
CA GLU A 354 9.09 -1.05 5.46
C GLU A 354 8.94 0.38 4.89
N GLN A 355 10.04 0.97 4.39
CA GLN A 355 10.13 2.40 4.03
C GLN A 355 9.91 2.69 2.55
N ARG A 356 9.67 1.65 1.72
CA ARG A 356 9.38 1.78 0.29
C ARG A 356 7.97 1.38 -0.06
N THR A 357 7.67 0.11 0.16
CA THR A 357 6.41 -0.52 -0.26
C THR A 357 5.86 -1.40 0.85
N PRO A 358 5.34 -0.83 1.96
CA PRO A 358 4.85 -1.62 3.09
C PRO A 358 3.89 -2.73 2.69
N ILE A 359 3.87 -3.81 3.47
CA ILE A 359 2.93 -4.91 3.25
C ILE A 359 1.50 -4.38 3.22
N GLY A 360 0.70 -4.78 2.21
CA GLY A 360 -0.65 -4.28 2.02
C GLY A 360 -0.76 -2.80 1.63
N ALA A 361 0.34 -2.11 1.31
CA ALA A 361 0.31 -0.72 0.85
C ALA A 361 -0.39 -0.57 -0.50
N LYS A 362 -0.93 0.62 -0.72
CA LYS A 362 -1.72 0.98 -1.90
C LYS A 362 -1.26 2.33 -2.44
N VAL A 363 -0.85 2.37 -3.70
CA VAL A 363 -0.73 3.64 -4.43
C VAL A 363 -2.11 3.99 -4.95
N VAL A 364 -2.62 5.13 -4.53
CA VAL A 364 -3.96 5.62 -4.86
C VAL A 364 -3.81 6.82 -5.78
N PHE A 365 -4.34 6.70 -6.98
CA PHE A 365 -4.49 7.80 -7.94
C PHE A 365 -5.94 8.29 -7.85
N GLU A 366 -6.14 9.49 -7.33
CA GLU A 366 -7.44 10.14 -7.27
C GLU A 366 -7.57 11.14 -8.43
N LYS A 367 -8.69 11.10 -9.12
CA LYS A 367 -9.05 12.06 -10.16
C LYS A 367 -10.12 12.98 -9.63
N PHE A 368 -9.89 14.28 -9.69
CA PHE A 368 -10.80 15.32 -9.26
C PHE A 368 -11.16 16.25 -10.41
N THR A 369 -12.35 16.83 -10.35
CA THR A 369 -12.78 17.93 -11.21
C THR A 369 -13.12 19.15 -10.35
N ASP A 370 -12.60 20.32 -10.72
CA ASP A 370 -12.95 21.56 -10.06
C ASP A 370 -14.26 22.19 -10.63
N LYS A 371 -14.65 23.34 -10.08
CA LYS A 371 -15.89 24.05 -10.49
C LYS A 371 -15.86 24.58 -11.93
N ASP A 372 -14.66 24.74 -12.50
CA ASP A 372 -14.46 25.21 -13.87
C ASP A 372 -14.31 24.04 -14.86
N GLY A 373 -14.43 22.80 -14.38
CA GLY A 373 -14.30 21.58 -15.17
C GLY A 373 -12.85 21.18 -15.47
N VAL A 374 -11.87 21.72 -14.74
CA VAL A 374 -10.48 21.32 -14.87
C VAL A 374 -10.22 20.04 -14.08
N GLU A 375 -9.55 19.09 -14.70
CA GLU A 375 -9.24 17.79 -14.10
C GLU A 375 -7.86 17.79 -13.45
N TYR A 376 -7.81 17.25 -12.23
CA TYR A 376 -6.61 17.13 -11.42
C TYR A 376 -6.39 15.70 -10.97
N ALA A 377 -5.14 15.35 -10.68
CA ALA A 377 -4.75 14.11 -10.04
C ALA A 377 -4.04 14.37 -8.71
N ASP A 378 -4.34 13.54 -7.72
CA ASP A 378 -3.59 13.45 -6.47
C ASP A 378 -3.12 12.01 -6.28
N ILE A 379 -1.90 11.83 -5.74
CA ILE A 379 -1.27 10.51 -5.65
C ILE A 379 -0.84 10.27 -4.21
N TRP A 380 -1.35 9.21 -3.60
CA TRP A 380 -1.06 8.86 -2.23
C TRP A 380 -0.56 7.42 -2.10
N LEU A 381 0.39 7.20 -1.23
CA LEU A 381 0.71 5.87 -0.72
C LEU A 381 0.00 5.69 0.62
N VAL A 382 -0.99 4.80 0.65
CA VAL A 382 -1.82 4.48 1.82
C VAL A 382 -1.37 3.13 2.38
N TYR A 383 -1.11 3.06 3.69
CA TYR A 383 -0.59 1.85 4.34
C TYR A 383 -0.99 1.78 5.81
N ALA A 384 -1.00 0.59 6.38
CA ALA A 384 -1.18 0.42 7.81
C ALA A 384 0.17 0.60 8.53
N SER A 385 0.17 1.28 9.69
CA SER A 385 1.36 1.37 10.53
C SER A 385 1.74 -0.01 11.09
N VAL A 386 2.99 -0.17 11.53
CA VAL A 386 3.44 -1.41 12.18
C VAL A 386 2.57 -1.77 13.39
N GLN A 387 2.10 -0.78 14.15
CA GLN A 387 1.21 -1.00 15.30
C GLN A 387 -0.16 -1.48 14.85
N GLN A 388 -0.72 -0.90 13.78
CA GLN A 388 -1.99 -1.34 13.20
C GLN A 388 -1.89 -2.75 12.62
N LEU A 389 -0.79 -3.09 11.96
CA LEU A 389 -0.54 -4.44 11.44
C LEU A 389 -0.40 -5.47 12.57
N ARG A 390 0.45 -5.22 13.55
CA ARG A 390 0.68 -6.15 14.67
C ARG A 390 -0.54 -6.31 15.56
N GLY A 391 -1.21 -5.21 15.90
CA GLY A 391 -2.39 -5.18 16.76
C GLY A 391 -3.70 -5.53 16.07
N GLU A 392 -3.71 -5.73 14.75
CA GLU A 392 -4.94 -5.91 13.97
C GLU A 392 -6.02 -4.85 14.30
N THR A 393 -5.62 -3.60 14.49
CA THR A 393 -6.53 -2.53 14.86
C THR A 393 -7.56 -2.23 13.78
N ALA A 394 -8.78 -1.90 14.18
CA ALA A 394 -9.80 -1.45 13.25
C ALA A 394 -9.41 -0.09 12.66
N LEU A 395 -9.56 0.05 11.36
CA LEU A 395 -9.34 1.30 10.65
C LEU A 395 -10.65 2.06 10.50
N SER A 396 -10.62 3.37 10.70
CA SER A 396 -11.76 4.27 10.56
C SER A 396 -11.27 5.71 10.44
N TYR A 397 -12.14 6.67 10.20
CA TYR A 397 -11.75 8.09 10.22
C TYR A 397 -11.19 8.59 11.57
N ASN A 398 -11.47 7.89 12.68
CA ASN A 398 -10.91 8.20 14.00
C ASN A 398 -9.57 7.49 14.26
N ASN A 399 -9.28 6.45 13.50
CA ASN A 399 -8.02 5.71 13.50
C ASN A 399 -7.68 5.32 12.05
N PRO A 400 -7.34 6.33 11.21
CA PRO A 400 -7.09 6.09 9.80
C PRO A 400 -5.81 5.28 9.58
N PRO A 401 -5.65 4.65 8.41
CA PRO A 401 -4.34 4.20 7.98
C PRO A 401 -3.40 5.39 7.85
N MET A 402 -2.13 5.12 7.67
CA MET A 402 -1.14 6.13 7.34
C MET A 402 -1.24 6.48 5.84
N ALA A 403 -0.87 7.71 5.49
CA ALA A 403 -0.79 8.14 4.09
C ALA A 403 0.42 9.04 3.87
N ARG A 404 1.04 8.88 2.71
CA ARG A 404 2.12 9.74 2.23
C ARG A 404 1.77 10.24 0.83
N GLN A 405 1.71 11.55 0.63
CA GLN A 405 1.56 12.11 -0.70
C GLN A 405 2.82 11.84 -1.52
N ILE A 406 2.66 11.38 -2.75
CA ILE A 406 3.75 11.05 -3.67
C ILE A 406 3.98 12.22 -4.61
N SER A 407 5.18 12.78 -4.55
CA SER A 407 5.61 13.83 -5.47
C SER A 407 6.29 13.21 -6.68
N LEU A 408 6.01 13.76 -7.87
CA LEU A 408 6.64 13.37 -9.13
C LEU A 408 7.66 14.42 -9.55
N LYS A 409 8.89 13.98 -9.78
CA LYS A 409 10.03 14.86 -10.12
C LYS A 409 9.73 15.76 -11.30
N GLY A 410 9.88 17.06 -11.10
CA GLY A 410 9.75 18.08 -12.15
C GLY A 410 8.32 18.43 -12.55
N LEU A 411 7.28 17.77 -12.01
CA LEU A 411 5.89 18.20 -12.19
C LEU A 411 5.52 19.27 -11.17
N LYS A 412 4.65 20.19 -11.58
CA LYS A 412 4.14 21.26 -10.71
C LYS A 412 2.75 20.93 -10.22
N THR A 413 2.49 21.24 -8.97
CA THR A 413 1.14 21.16 -8.39
C THR A 413 0.47 22.53 -8.42
N ASN A 414 -0.87 22.52 -8.34
CA ASN A 414 -1.64 23.71 -8.02
C ASN A 414 -1.43 24.12 -6.54
N PRO A 415 -1.96 25.27 -6.08
CA PRO A 415 -1.81 25.69 -4.68
C PRO A 415 -2.35 24.70 -3.65
N ASP A 416 -3.26 23.82 -4.03
CA ASP A 416 -3.86 22.81 -3.17
C ASP A 416 -3.11 21.46 -3.20
N GLY A 417 -1.99 21.40 -3.90
CA GLY A 417 -1.06 20.26 -3.91
C GLY A 417 -1.36 19.18 -4.97
N MET A 418 -2.29 19.43 -5.90
CA MET A 418 -2.65 18.47 -6.95
C MET A 418 -1.98 18.80 -8.30
N TYR A 419 -1.69 17.76 -9.07
CA TYR A 419 -1.23 17.88 -10.46
C TYR A 419 -2.40 18.11 -11.42
N LEU A 420 -2.15 18.78 -12.55
CA LEU A 420 -3.07 18.62 -13.68
C LEU A 420 -3.10 17.15 -14.10
N LEU A 421 -4.28 16.62 -14.38
CA LEU A 421 -4.42 15.23 -14.81
C LEU A 421 -3.61 14.95 -16.08
N SER A 422 -3.65 15.88 -17.04
CA SER A 422 -2.87 15.78 -18.29
C SER A 422 -1.37 15.63 -18.07
N ASP A 423 -0.79 16.31 -17.07
CA ASP A 423 0.64 16.22 -16.77
C ASP A 423 1.00 14.84 -16.21
N VAL A 424 0.10 14.23 -15.42
CA VAL A 424 0.27 12.87 -14.91
C VAL A 424 0.14 11.84 -16.04
N GLU A 425 -0.86 12.00 -16.93
CA GLU A 425 -1.02 11.14 -18.10
C GLU A 425 0.20 11.22 -19.05
N GLU A 426 0.73 12.42 -19.30
CA GLU A 426 1.97 12.62 -20.07
C GLU A 426 3.16 11.92 -19.41
N ARG A 427 3.24 11.91 -18.08
CA ARG A 427 4.29 11.18 -17.34
C ARG A 427 4.15 9.66 -17.55
N PHE A 428 2.94 9.11 -17.54
CA PHE A 428 2.71 7.70 -17.90
C PHE A 428 3.13 7.42 -19.35
N VAL A 429 2.71 8.26 -20.30
CA VAL A 429 3.10 8.12 -21.72
C VAL A 429 4.63 8.17 -21.87
N LYS A 430 5.30 9.11 -21.22
CA LYS A 430 6.77 9.19 -21.24
C LYS A 430 7.42 7.89 -20.73
N ALA A 431 6.91 7.33 -19.64
CA ALA A 431 7.43 6.07 -19.09
C ALA A 431 7.16 4.87 -20.01
N ILE A 432 5.98 4.84 -20.65
CA ILE A 432 5.60 3.80 -21.61
C ILE A 432 6.46 3.89 -22.88
N ASP A 433 6.71 5.08 -23.39
CA ASP A 433 7.51 5.31 -24.59
C ASP A 433 9.02 5.06 -24.38
N ALA A 434 9.48 5.12 -23.12
CA ALA A 434 10.86 4.79 -22.76
C ALA A 434 11.16 3.29 -22.74
N TYR A 435 10.13 2.45 -22.89
CA TYR A 435 10.23 0.99 -22.97
C TYR A 435 10.90 0.47 -24.23
#